data_c34308534cb8c1b734b9183b1a465f14
#
_entry.id   c34308534cb8c1b734b9183b1a465f14
#
_cell.length_a   1.000
_cell.length_b   1.000
_cell.length_c   1.000
_cell.angle_alpha   90.00
_cell.angle_beta   90.00
_cell.angle_gamma   90.00
#
_symmetry.space_group_name_H-M   'P 1'
#
loop_
_entity.id
_entity.type
_entity.pdbx_description
1 polymer ?
#
loop_
_entity_poly.entity_id
_entity_poly.type
_entity_poly.pdbx_seq_one_letter_code
_entity_poly.pdbx_strand_id
1 'polypeptide(L)'
;MSQLWRVAWLVFLGVGNSMCGIAGICAFSRVEPRRIQANLDRAIRVMRNRGPSSSGQGFWESPTGATVALASTRLAVLDLSEVGSQPMNSADGRYQMVFNGEITNYLELREELKSHGMAFQSTGDSEVLLRSWEFWGPECLQRLEGMYAFGMLDRRLATLSLCRDPFGIKPLFIGALGHEGIAFGSEIASVLPFFAARPKLNWTVATQYLASGDYDDDQDSFIEKIKHLQPGSMMEIDLRSGQRRSAIAKWWPSIETDESLTLQHASRGVRDLLSASVERNLRSDVPVGFALSGGIDSSAIVHLAQQVMPGLEPRTFSFVSPGSAVDESRWVQVARENLGGSWEQVAPQSTDLIEDLDDVRLCQGEPFSSTSIYAQYR
;
A
#
# COMPACT_ATOMS: atom_id res chain seq x y z
N MET A 1 8.31 -21.65 -8.02
CA MET A 1 8.05 -21.13 -6.65
C MET A 1 7.43 -19.75 -6.64
N SER A 2 7.10 -19.13 -7.77
CA SER A 2 6.61 -17.75 -7.87
C SER A 2 5.08 -17.56 -7.93
N GLN A 3 4.28 -18.59 -7.82
CA GLN A 3 2.81 -18.48 -7.97
C GLN A 3 1.99 -18.59 -6.67
N LEU A 4 2.61 -18.83 -5.52
CA LEU A 4 1.87 -19.11 -4.26
C LEU A 4 1.55 -17.85 -3.42
N TRP A 5 1.98 -16.65 -3.82
CA TRP A 5 1.87 -15.44 -2.98
C TRP A 5 0.82 -14.42 -3.43
N ARG A 6 -0.07 -14.79 -4.34
CA ARG A 6 -1.06 -13.84 -4.94
C ARG A 6 -2.42 -13.76 -4.26
N VAL A 7 -2.64 -14.37 -3.10
CA VAL A 7 -3.99 -14.48 -2.53
C VAL A 7 -4.01 -14.18 -1.04
N ALA A 8 -4.03 -12.92 -0.68
CA ALA A 8 -4.61 -12.45 0.58
C ALA A 8 -5.08 -10.99 0.39
N TRP A 9 -6.16 -10.80 -0.35
CA TRP A 9 -6.81 -9.50 -0.43
C TRP A 9 -8.11 -9.55 0.37
N LEU A 10 -8.09 -9.00 1.58
CA LEU A 10 -9.29 -8.44 2.19
C LEU A 10 -9.69 -7.28 1.28
N VAL A 11 -10.75 -7.46 0.52
CA VAL A 11 -11.28 -6.41 -0.34
C VAL A 11 -12.12 -5.51 0.53
N PHE A 12 -11.60 -4.36 0.91
CA PHE A 12 -12.42 -3.29 1.44
C PHE A 12 -13.33 -2.76 0.33
N LEU A 13 -14.63 -2.87 0.55
CA LEU A 13 -15.62 -2.33 -0.36
C LEU A 13 -15.81 -0.82 -0.11
N GLY A 14 -14.96 -0.05 -0.74
CA GLY A 14 -15.28 1.30 -1.16
C GLY A 14 -15.25 1.29 -2.69
N VAL A 15 -16.11 2.04 -3.33
CA VAL A 15 -16.28 2.13 -4.77
C VAL A 15 -14.93 2.22 -5.50
N GLY A 16 -14.59 1.18 -6.28
CA GLY A 16 -13.35 1.11 -7.07
C GLY A 16 -12.09 0.82 -6.22
N ASN A 17 -10.95 0.54 -6.84
CA ASN A 17 -9.63 0.25 -6.21
C ASN A 17 -9.17 1.35 -5.21
N SER A 18 -9.96 1.59 -4.18
CA SER A 18 -9.76 2.66 -3.22
C SER A 18 -8.72 2.24 -2.18
N MET A 19 -7.61 2.91 -2.17
CA MET A 19 -6.54 2.86 -1.17
C MET A 19 -6.01 4.27 -1.00
N CYS A 20 -5.39 4.59 0.13
CA CYS A 20 -4.68 5.86 0.26
C CYS A 20 -3.68 6.05 -0.89
N GLY A 21 -3.36 7.28 -1.20
CA GLY A 21 -2.31 7.64 -2.14
C GLY A 21 -1.34 8.62 -1.49
N ILE A 22 -0.05 8.44 -1.73
CA ILE A 22 0.98 9.38 -1.32
C ILE A 22 1.81 9.82 -2.50
N ALA A 23 2.27 11.06 -2.49
CA ALA A 23 3.22 11.58 -3.44
C ALA A 23 4.05 12.70 -2.80
N GLY A 24 5.21 12.96 -3.37
CA GLY A 24 6.01 14.07 -2.93
C GLY A 24 7.27 14.29 -3.75
N ILE A 25 7.94 15.37 -3.42
CA ILE A 25 9.25 15.74 -3.98
C ILE A 25 10.19 16.14 -2.85
N CYS A 26 11.42 15.71 -2.99
CA CYS A 26 12.57 16.21 -2.27
C CYS A 26 13.49 16.88 -3.28
N ALA A 27 13.46 18.18 -3.37
CA ALA A 27 14.34 18.96 -4.22
C ALA A 27 15.57 19.44 -3.42
N PHE A 28 16.76 19.28 -4.00
CA PHE A 28 18.03 19.66 -3.34
C PHE A 28 18.33 21.16 -3.42
N SER A 29 17.44 21.90 -4.01
CA SER A 29 17.49 23.38 -4.09
C SER A 29 16.10 23.95 -3.88
N ARG A 30 16.06 25.25 -3.69
CA ARG A 30 14.81 25.97 -3.60
C ARG A 30 14.01 25.86 -4.89
N VAL A 31 12.74 25.49 -4.77
CA VAL A 31 11.80 25.43 -5.90
C VAL A 31 10.72 26.50 -5.69
N GLU A 32 10.31 27.13 -6.78
CA GLU A 32 9.24 28.12 -6.72
C GLU A 32 7.95 27.53 -6.13
N PRO A 33 7.37 28.13 -5.06
CA PRO A 33 6.20 27.58 -4.37
C PRO A 33 5.01 27.31 -5.29
N ARG A 34 4.75 28.21 -6.26
CA ARG A 34 3.66 28.05 -7.24
C ARG A 34 3.84 26.80 -8.13
N ARG A 35 5.08 26.52 -8.54
CA ARG A 35 5.40 25.34 -9.35
C ARG A 35 5.17 24.05 -8.54
N ILE A 36 5.62 24.04 -7.29
CA ILE A 36 5.41 22.90 -6.40
C ILE A 36 3.92 22.68 -6.15
N GLN A 37 3.18 23.75 -5.82
CA GLN A 37 1.75 23.67 -5.60
C GLN A 37 1.03 23.04 -6.79
N ALA A 38 1.31 23.53 -8.00
CA ALA A 38 0.70 22.98 -9.21
C ALA A 38 1.05 21.51 -9.45
N ASN A 39 2.24 21.06 -9.06
CA ASN A 39 2.66 19.65 -9.18
C ASN A 39 1.94 18.78 -8.14
N LEU A 40 1.83 19.24 -6.88
CA LEU A 40 1.07 18.54 -5.84
C LEU A 40 -0.41 18.41 -6.21
N ASP A 41 -1.03 19.49 -6.72
CA ASP A 41 -2.44 19.46 -7.16
C ASP A 41 -2.67 18.45 -8.29
N ARG A 42 -1.70 18.32 -9.22
CA ARG A 42 -1.77 17.28 -10.27
C ARG A 42 -1.61 15.87 -9.69
N ALA A 43 -0.67 15.68 -8.77
CA ALA A 43 -0.46 14.39 -8.11
C ALA A 43 -1.71 13.96 -7.32
N ILE A 44 -2.32 14.87 -6.54
CA ILE A 44 -3.58 14.60 -5.82
C ILE A 44 -4.69 14.25 -6.80
N ARG A 45 -4.80 14.99 -7.91
CA ARG A 45 -5.87 14.76 -8.89
C ARG A 45 -5.82 13.35 -9.48
N VAL A 46 -4.64 12.84 -9.83
CA VAL A 46 -4.51 11.49 -10.38
C VAL A 46 -4.74 10.42 -9.33
N MET A 47 -4.38 10.67 -8.06
CA MET A 47 -4.61 9.74 -6.95
C MET A 47 -6.03 9.83 -6.34
N ARG A 48 -6.93 10.67 -6.86
CA ARG A 48 -8.25 10.91 -6.23
C ARG A 48 -9.08 9.64 -6.09
N ASN A 49 -9.00 8.75 -7.06
CA ASN A 49 -9.73 7.47 -7.02
C ASN A 49 -9.20 6.54 -5.93
N ARG A 50 -7.93 6.67 -5.53
CA ARG A 50 -7.36 5.88 -4.43
C ARG A 50 -7.94 6.31 -3.08
N GLY A 51 -7.95 7.61 -2.80
CA GLY A 51 -8.35 8.14 -1.51
C GLY A 51 -9.42 9.23 -1.63
N PRO A 52 -10.69 8.85 -1.81
CA PRO A 52 -11.76 9.82 -2.04
C PRO A 52 -12.23 10.56 -0.77
N SER A 53 -11.87 10.11 0.43
CA SER A 53 -12.38 10.68 1.70
C SER A 53 -11.82 12.06 1.99
N SER A 54 -10.52 12.25 1.82
CA SER A 54 -9.86 13.56 1.99
C SER A 54 -8.52 13.62 1.27
N SER A 55 -7.99 14.83 1.13
CA SER A 55 -6.63 15.06 0.62
C SER A 55 -5.94 16.13 1.42
N GLY A 56 -4.60 16.07 1.46
CA GLY A 56 -3.80 17.06 2.16
C GLY A 56 -2.44 17.27 1.52
N GLN A 57 -1.82 18.37 1.88
CA GLN A 57 -0.52 18.78 1.38
C GLN A 57 0.34 19.32 2.52
N GLY A 58 1.64 19.12 2.42
CA GLY A 58 2.63 19.65 3.35
C GLY A 58 3.81 20.21 2.58
N PHE A 59 4.38 21.29 3.10
CA PHE A 59 5.54 21.96 2.54
C PHE A 59 6.54 22.29 3.64
N TRP A 60 7.81 22.04 3.35
CA TRP A 60 8.91 22.42 4.22
C TRP A 60 10.13 22.79 3.41
N GLU A 61 10.80 23.88 3.83
CA GLU A 61 12.06 24.33 3.28
C GLU A 61 13.15 24.24 4.36
N SER A 62 14.26 23.57 4.03
CA SER A 62 15.39 23.45 4.92
C SER A 62 16.15 24.77 5.05
N PRO A 63 16.89 24.98 6.13
CA PRO A 63 17.80 26.16 6.25
C PRO A 63 18.86 26.24 5.13
N THR A 64 19.17 25.11 4.47
CA THR A 64 20.10 25.04 3.33
C THR A 64 19.44 25.25 1.98
N GLY A 65 18.12 25.47 1.95
CA GLY A 65 17.35 25.74 0.74
C GLY A 65 16.81 24.49 0.04
N ALA A 66 17.02 23.27 0.58
CA ALA A 66 16.33 22.10 0.05
C ALA A 66 14.83 22.15 0.38
N THR A 67 14.01 21.68 -0.54
CA THR A 67 12.56 21.75 -0.43
C THR A 67 11.96 20.35 -0.39
N VAL A 68 11.08 20.09 0.59
CA VAL A 68 10.25 18.88 0.64
C VAL A 68 8.78 19.29 0.53
N ALA A 69 8.07 18.64 -0.39
CA ALA A 69 6.64 18.83 -0.53
C ALA A 69 5.96 17.45 -0.58
N LEU A 70 4.93 17.29 0.22
CA LEU A 70 4.21 16.03 0.44
C LEU A 70 2.74 16.21 0.07
N ALA A 71 2.15 15.19 -0.53
CA ALA A 71 0.73 15.13 -0.82
C ALA A 71 0.17 13.76 -0.43
N SER A 72 -1.09 13.75 0.00
CA SER A 72 -1.82 12.53 0.31
C SER A 72 -3.26 12.61 -0.17
N THR A 73 -3.81 11.44 -0.52
CA THR A 73 -5.25 11.20 -0.63
C THR A 73 -5.60 10.07 0.32
N ARG A 74 -6.67 10.22 1.11
CA ARG A 74 -7.03 9.29 2.18
C ARG A 74 -8.30 8.53 1.83
N LEU A 75 -8.26 7.22 2.01
CA LEU A 75 -9.41 6.37 2.24
C LEU A 75 -9.48 6.11 3.75
N ALA A 76 -10.51 6.64 4.41
CA ALA A 76 -10.67 6.47 5.85
C ALA A 76 -11.29 5.09 6.13
N VAL A 77 -10.47 4.19 6.69
CA VAL A 77 -10.84 2.82 7.10
C VAL A 77 -10.72 2.66 8.61
N LEU A 78 -9.67 3.21 9.19
CA LEU A 78 -9.45 3.34 10.63
C LEU A 78 -9.45 4.82 10.99
N ASP A 79 -10.11 5.17 12.10
CA ASP A 79 -10.29 6.54 12.56
C ASP A 79 -10.93 7.44 11.47
N LEU A 80 -12.24 7.42 11.38
CA LEU A 80 -13.00 8.19 10.37
C LEU A 80 -12.96 9.71 10.61
N SER A 81 -12.32 10.18 11.70
CA SER A 81 -12.20 11.59 12.04
C SER A 81 -11.15 12.32 11.22
N GLU A 82 -11.17 13.65 11.29
CA GLU A 82 -10.17 14.51 10.65
C GLU A 82 -8.79 14.44 11.34
N VAL A 83 -8.70 13.90 12.56
CA VAL A 83 -7.43 13.75 13.28
C VAL A 83 -6.47 12.81 12.55
N GLY A 84 -7.01 11.81 11.82
CA GLY A 84 -6.24 10.93 10.93
C GLY A 84 -5.83 11.56 9.59
N SER A 85 -6.01 12.88 9.39
CA SER A 85 -5.65 13.55 8.14
C SER A 85 -4.14 13.59 7.92
N GLN A 86 -3.74 13.57 6.64
CA GLN A 86 -2.34 13.56 6.24
C GLN A 86 -2.06 14.72 5.26
N PRO A 87 -0.79 15.23 5.21
CA PRO A 87 0.37 14.82 5.99
C PRO A 87 0.20 15.02 7.49
N MET A 88 0.51 13.98 8.30
CA MET A 88 0.40 14.02 9.75
C MET A 88 1.68 14.60 10.36
N ASN A 89 1.52 15.48 11.36
CA ASN A 89 2.67 16.07 12.06
C ASN A 89 2.80 15.51 13.47
N SER A 90 4.04 15.35 13.94
CA SER A 90 4.31 15.12 15.36
C SER A 90 3.92 16.34 16.21
N ALA A 91 3.63 16.12 17.49
CA ALA A 91 3.21 17.17 18.40
C ALA A 91 4.24 18.30 18.57
N ASP A 92 5.53 17.96 18.50
CA ASP A 92 6.63 18.92 18.55
C ASP A 92 6.97 19.55 17.17
N GLY A 93 6.28 19.13 16.12
CA GLY A 93 6.49 19.58 14.75
C GLY A 93 7.78 19.09 14.08
N ARG A 94 8.54 18.18 14.75
CA ARG A 94 9.76 17.61 14.19
C ARG A 94 9.50 16.73 12.98
N TYR A 95 8.52 15.84 13.10
CA TYR A 95 8.22 14.88 12.04
C TYR A 95 6.99 15.29 11.25
N GLN A 96 7.02 14.98 9.96
CA GLN A 96 5.85 15.05 9.08
C GLN A 96 5.80 13.80 8.21
N MET A 97 4.64 13.14 8.18
CA MET A 97 4.47 11.83 7.56
C MET A 97 3.34 11.84 6.53
N VAL A 98 3.56 11.13 5.40
CA VAL A 98 2.52 10.65 4.50
C VAL A 98 2.57 9.13 4.47
N PHE A 99 1.39 8.49 4.53
CA PHE A 99 1.26 7.05 4.72
C PHE A 99 0.14 6.48 3.85
N ASN A 100 0.46 5.41 3.13
CA ASN A 100 -0.48 4.57 2.39
C ASN A 100 -0.36 3.15 2.92
N GLY A 101 -1.32 2.70 3.70
CA GLY A 101 -1.26 1.35 4.25
C GLY A 101 -2.17 1.13 5.45
N GLU A 102 -1.90 0.03 6.11
CA GLU A 102 -2.50 -0.39 7.37
C GLU A 102 -1.46 -1.09 8.23
N ILE A 103 -1.33 -0.67 9.49
CA ILE A 103 -0.51 -1.34 10.51
C ILE A 103 -1.46 -2.22 11.34
N THR A 104 -1.50 -3.50 11.05
CA THR A 104 -2.51 -4.42 11.61
C THR A 104 -2.33 -4.68 13.10
N ASN A 105 -1.09 -4.58 13.61
CA ASN A 105 -0.78 -4.70 15.04
C ASN A 105 -0.76 -3.35 15.79
N TYR A 106 -1.47 -2.34 15.26
CA TYR A 106 -1.45 -0.99 15.84
C TYR A 106 -1.96 -0.91 17.28
N LEU A 107 -2.88 -1.78 17.68
CA LEU A 107 -3.41 -1.79 19.05
C LEU A 107 -2.34 -2.23 20.04
N GLU A 108 -1.59 -3.28 19.73
CA GLU A 108 -0.50 -3.82 20.54
C GLU A 108 0.62 -2.78 20.68
N LEU A 109 1.03 -2.17 19.56
CA LEU A 109 2.05 -1.12 19.56
C LEU A 109 1.59 0.12 20.34
N ARG A 110 0.32 0.49 20.24
CA ARG A 110 -0.26 1.61 20.99
C ARG A 110 -0.17 1.39 22.49
N GLU A 111 -0.51 0.20 22.97
CA GLU A 111 -0.44 -0.10 24.41
C GLU A 111 1.02 -0.13 24.90
N GLU A 112 1.95 -0.68 24.12
CA GLU A 112 3.39 -0.61 24.43
C GLU A 112 3.86 0.84 24.52
N LEU A 113 3.56 1.68 23.54
CA LEU A 113 3.95 3.09 23.53
C LEU A 113 3.32 3.89 24.67
N LYS A 114 2.07 3.60 25.05
CA LYS A 114 1.42 4.18 26.24
C LYS A 114 2.15 3.80 27.52
N SER A 115 2.63 2.56 27.65
CA SER A 115 3.41 2.11 28.82
C SER A 115 4.73 2.89 28.96
N HIS A 116 5.25 3.43 27.85
CA HIS A 116 6.39 4.34 27.81
C HIS A 116 6.01 5.83 27.95
N GLY A 117 4.76 6.13 28.29
CA GLY A 117 4.31 7.50 28.56
C GLY A 117 3.89 8.30 27.31
N MET A 118 3.75 7.66 26.14
CA MET A 118 3.30 8.36 24.95
C MET A 118 1.77 8.57 24.95
N ALA A 119 1.33 9.76 24.57
CA ALA A 119 -0.08 10.11 24.44
C ALA A 119 -0.52 10.06 22.97
N PHE A 120 -1.80 9.74 22.75
CA PHE A 120 -2.43 9.63 21.44
C PHE A 120 -3.66 10.54 21.37
N GLN A 121 -3.89 11.10 20.18
CA GLN A 121 -5.05 11.95 19.89
C GLN A 121 -6.09 11.25 19.01
N SER A 122 -5.62 10.32 18.15
CA SER A 122 -6.44 9.55 17.23
C SER A 122 -6.63 8.11 17.70
N THR A 123 -7.56 7.39 17.09
CA THR A 123 -7.72 5.94 17.27
C THR A 123 -7.04 5.13 16.17
N GLY A 124 -6.56 5.78 15.12
CA GLY A 124 -6.01 5.16 13.91
C GLY A 124 -4.58 4.64 14.05
N ASP A 125 -4.19 3.83 13.10
CA ASP A 125 -2.86 3.23 12.95
C ASP A 125 -1.81 4.23 12.47
N SER A 126 -2.21 5.26 11.71
CA SER A 126 -1.30 6.28 11.19
C SER A 126 -0.57 7.03 12.31
N GLU A 127 -1.28 7.40 13.38
CA GLU A 127 -0.63 8.01 14.54
C GLU A 127 0.27 7.02 15.27
N VAL A 128 -0.12 5.74 15.33
CA VAL A 128 0.74 4.71 15.94
C VAL A 128 2.04 4.56 15.17
N LEU A 129 2.00 4.57 13.84
CA LEU A 129 3.21 4.56 13.01
C LEU A 129 4.10 5.79 13.31
N LEU A 130 3.51 6.99 13.34
CA LEU A 130 4.25 8.22 13.65
C LEU A 130 4.89 8.16 15.04
N ARG A 131 4.14 7.74 16.07
CA ARG A 131 4.64 7.59 17.44
C ARG A 131 5.69 6.50 17.58
N SER A 132 5.54 5.39 16.85
CA SER A 132 6.57 4.34 16.77
C SER A 132 7.88 4.89 16.21
N TRP A 133 7.81 5.70 15.17
CA TRP A 133 8.99 6.35 14.59
C TRP A 133 9.61 7.39 15.53
N GLU A 134 8.80 8.16 16.25
CA GLU A 134 9.29 9.10 17.27
C GLU A 134 10.08 8.39 18.38
N PHE A 135 9.61 7.21 18.79
CA PHE A 135 10.18 6.49 19.94
C PHE A 135 11.35 5.59 19.57
N TRP A 136 11.21 4.77 18.51
CA TRP A 136 12.21 3.79 18.11
C TRP A 136 13.03 4.20 16.88
N GLY A 137 12.68 5.29 16.21
CA GLY A 137 13.27 5.63 14.92
C GLY A 137 13.03 4.55 13.86
N PRO A 138 13.99 4.33 12.93
CA PRO A 138 13.87 3.30 11.90
C PRO A 138 13.77 1.86 12.44
N GLU A 139 14.17 1.59 13.68
CA GLU A 139 14.05 0.27 14.29
C GLU A 139 12.59 -0.15 14.50
N CYS A 140 11.65 0.79 14.48
CA CYS A 140 10.22 0.49 14.51
C CYS A 140 9.79 -0.42 13.33
N LEU A 141 10.48 -0.38 12.20
CA LEU A 141 10.16 -1.19 11.02
C LEU A 141 10.17 -2.70 11.31
N GLN A 142 11.00 -3.14 12.25
CA GLN A 142 11.06 -4.56 12.67
C GLN A 142 9.91 -4.97 13.57
N ARG A 143 9.11 -4.01 14.04
CA ARG A 143 7.97 -4.22 14.94
C ARG A 143 6.62 -4.08 14.24
N LEU A 144 6.62 -3.44 13.07
CA LEU A 144 5.39 -3.21 12.30
C LEU A 144 4.93 -4.50 11.62
N GLU A 145 3.67 -4.87 11.83
CA GLU A 145 2.96 -5.87 11.05
C GLU A 145 1.91 -5.16 10.21
N GLY A 146 1.87 -5.47 8.90
CA GLY A 146 0.91 -4.82 8.01
C GLY A 146 1.44 -4.62 6.60
N MET A 147 0.72 -3.82 5.84
CA MET A 147 1.01 -3.48 4.46
C MET A 147 1.12 -1.97 4.33
N TYR A 148 2.27 -1.46 3.91
CA TYR A 148 2.51 -0.03 3.95
C TYR A 148 3.56 0.50 2.98
N ALA A 149 3.36 1.74 2.60
CA ALA A 149 4.37 2.62 2.04
C ALA A 149 4.23 4.00 2.69
N PHE A 150 5.33 4.58 3.13
CA PHE A 150 5.28 5.91 3.75
C PHE A 150 6.52 6.74 3.48
N GLY A 151 6.36 8.07 3.59
CA GLY A 151 7.44 9.04 3.62
C GLY A 151 7.45 9.74 4.97
N MET A 152 8.61 9.77 5.64
CA MET A 152 8.83 10.42 6.94
C MET A 152 9.89 11.51 6.82
N LEU A 153 9.48 12.75 6.94
CA LEU A 153 10.36 13.90 7.01
C LEU A 153 10.77 14.17 8.46
N ASP A 154 12.05 14.16 8.75
CA ASP A 154 12.62 14.71 9.99
C ASP A 154 13.18 16.12 9.72
N ARG A 155 12.46 17.13 10.17
CA ARG A 155 12.83 18.54 9.98
C ARG A 155 14.09 18.93 10.74
N ARG A 156 14.38 18.27 11.86
CA ARG A 156 15.56 18.53 12.70
C ARG A 156 16.82 17.95 12.11
N LEU A 157 16.76 16.71 11.63
CA LEU A 157 17.88 16.07 10.95
C LEU A 157 17.99 16.48 9.50
N ALA A 158 16.95 17.12 8.94
CA ALA A 158 16.82 17.42 7.53
C ALA A 158 17.00 16.14 6.68
N THR A 159 16.22 15.09 6.98
CA THR A 159 16.20 13.84 6.24
C THR A 159 14.80 13.47 5.83
N LEU A 160 14.65 12.82 4.67
CA LEU A 160 13.42 12.19 4.23
C LEU A 160 13.67 10.68 4.11
N SER A 161 12.93 9.89 4.86
CA SER A 161 12.94 8.42 4.77
C SER A 161 11.72 7.95 3.99
N LEU A 162 11.94 7.09 2.99
CA LEU A 162 10.91 6.43 2.19
C LEU A 162 10.96 4.92 2.50
N CYS A 163 9.85 4.35 2.95
CA CYS A 163 9.78 2.97 3.41
C CYS A 163 8.69 2.20 2.70
N ARG A 164 8.93 0.91 2.43
CA ARG A 164 7.97 -0.01 1.82
C ARG A 164 7.92 -1.32 2.60
N ASP A 165 6.72 -1.88 2.76
CA ASP A 165 6.47 -3.12 3.51
C ASP A 165 7.27 -4.31 3.02
N PRO A 166 7.45 -5.38 3.86
CA PRO A 166 8.27 -6.53 3.54
C PRO A 166 7.94 -7.25 2.24
N PHE A 167 6.66 -7.24 1.87
CA PHE A 167 6.15 -7.95 0.69
C PHE A 167 5.87 -7.01 -0.49
N GLY A 168 6.05 -5.69 -0.31
CA GLY A 168 5.77 -4.69 -1.34
C GLY A 168 4.30 -4.59 -1.71
N ILE A 169 3.38 -4.92 -0.77
CA ILE A 169 1.94 -4.91 -1.02
C ILE A 169 1.47 -3.50 -1.38
N LYS A 170 1.95 -2.48 -0.66
CA LYS A 170 1.69 -1.10 -1.07
C LYS A 170 2.79 -0.62 -2.01
N PRO A 171 2.42 -0.09 -3.19
CA PRO A 171 3.40 0.39 -4.16
C PRO A 171 4.07 1.68 -3.69
N LEU A 172 5.35 1.83 -4.04
CA LEU A 172 6.10 3.07 -3.89
C LEU A 172 7.10 3.23 -5.03
N PHE A 173 6.86 4.23 -5.86
CA PHE A 173 7.70 4.58 -7.00
C PHE A 173 8.62 5.74 -6.65
N ILE A 174 9.84 5.68 -7.16
CA ILE A 174 10.90 6.67 -6.96
C ILE A 174 11.31 7.23 -8.31
N GLY A 175 11.09 8.52 -8.52
CA GLY A 175 11.48 9.25 -9.72
C GLY A 175 12.80 9.99 -9.52
N ALA A 176 13.80 9.69 -10.34
CA ALA A 176 15.10 10.37 -10.32
C ALA A 176 15.06 11.65 -11.16
N LEU A 177 15.08 12.80 -10.50
CA LEU A 177 15.09 14.13 -11.16
C LEU A 177 16.53 14.63 -11.46
N GLY A 178 17.50 13.72 -11.49
CA GLY A 178 18.90 14.05 -11.68
C GLY A 178 19.48 14.81 -10.47
N HIS A 179 20.16 15.90 -10.73
CA HIS A 179 20.71 16.78 -9.68
C HIS A 179 19.65 17.64 -8.99
N GLU A 180 18.44 17.73 -9.55
CA GLU A 180 17.36 18.53 -8.98
C GLU A 180 16.73 17.88 -7.75
N GLY A 181 16.76 16.54 -7.65
CA GLY A 181 16.15 15.85 -6.50
C GLY A 181 15.57 14.48 -6.81
N ILE A 182 14.59 14.10 -5.98
CA ILE A 182 13.84 12.86 -6.06
C ILE A 182 12.36 13.17 -5.93
N ALA A 183 11.53 12.57 -6.78
CA ALA A 183 10.09 12.49 -6.59
C ALA A 183 9.72 11.08 -6.11
N PHE A 184 8.58 10.92 -5.45
CA PHE A 184 8.04 9.63 -5.07
C PHE A 184 6.52 9.62 -5.12
N GLY A 185 5.92 8.43 -5.19
CA GLY A 185 4.47 8.32 -5.16
C GLY A 185 3.97 6.88 -5.21
N SER A 186 2.70 6.71 -4.89
CA SER A 186 2.00 5.42 -4.93
C SER A 186 1.73 4.92 -6.36
N GLU A 187 1.82 5.80 -7.35
CA GLU A 187 1.58 5.49 -8.76
C GLU A 187 2.59 6.24 -9.63
N ILE A 188 2.93 5.67 -10.78
CA ILE A 188 3.77 6.37 -11.79
C ILE A 188 3.14 7.72 -12.15
N ALA A 189 1.82 7.75 -12.36
CA ALA A 189 1.09 8.97 -12.71
C ALA A 189 1.22 10.07 -11.66
N SER A 190 1.39 9.74 -10.37
CA SER A 190 1.57 10.70 -9.29
C SER A 190 3.00 11.25 -9.19
N VAL A 191 3.97 10.54 -9.78
CA VAL A 191 5.38 10.94 -9.83
C VAL A 191 5.69 11.83 -11.04
N LEU A 192 5.02 11.60 -12.16
CA LEU A 192 5.24 12.31 -13.43
C LEU A 192 5.13 13.86 -13.33
N PRO A 193 4.20 14.45 -12.53
CA PRO A 193 4.08 15.90 -12.42
C PRO A 193 5.35 16.64 -11.96
N PHE A 194 6.27 15.94 -11.30
CA PHE A 194 7.50 16.54 -10.76
C PHE A 194 8.64 16.61 -11.79
N PHE A 195 8.53 15.92 -12.91
CA PHE A 195 9.52 16.00 -13.98
C PHE A 195 9.33 17.27 -14.82
N ALA A 196 10.43 17.93 -15.17
CA ALA A 196 10.41 19.09 -16.07
C ALA A 196 10.00 18.70 -17.51
N ALA A 197 10.42 17.51 -17.95
CA ALA A 197 10.01 16.92 -19.22
C ALA A 197 9.58 15.47 -18.95
N ARG A 198 8.50 15.04 -19.62
CA ARG A 198 7.98 13.69 -19.45
C ARG A 198 9.04 12.63 -19.81
N PRO A 199 9.40 11.71 -18.91
CA PRO A 199 10.31 10.62 -19.20
C PRO A 199 9.79 9.72 -20.33
N LYS A 200 10.69 9.00 -20.98
CA LYS A 200 10.35 8.08 -22.06
C LYS A 200 9.84 6.74 -21.52
N LEU A 201 9.23 5.97 -22.41
CA LEU A 201 8.92 4.57 -22.15
C LEU A 201 10.22 3.77 -22.02
N ASN A 202 10.30 2.94 -21.00
CA ASN A 202 11.38 1.96 -20.84
C ASN A 202 11.12 0.76 -21.75
N TRP A 203 11.72 0.77 -22.93
CA TRP A 203 11.51 -0.28 -23.93
C TRP A 203 11.98 -1.66 -23.47
N THR A 204 12.98 -1.74 -22.60
CA THR A 204 13.44 -3.03 -22.06
C THR A 204 12.33 -3.70 -21.25
N VAL A 205 11.74 -2.99 -20.29
CA VAL A 205 10.62 -3.49 -19.49
C VAL A 205 9.39 -3.77 -20.37
N ALA A 206 9.06 -2.84 -21.28
CA ALA A 206 7.91 -3.01 -22.17
C ALA A 206 8.05 -4.25 -23.07
N THR A 207 9.25 -4.52 -23.60
CA THR A 207 9.51 -5.71 -24.44
C THR A 207 9.45 -6.99 -23.62
N GLN A 208 10.03 -6.98 -22.41
CA GLN A 208 9.97 -8.12 -21.48
C GLN A 208 8.52 -8.46 -21.14
N TYR A 209 7.73 -7.46 -20.77
CA TYR A 209 6.31 -7.63 -20.47
C TYR A 209 5.53 -8.22 -21.65
N LEU A 210 5.76 -7.74 -22.88
CA LEU A 210 5.08 -8.27 -24.08
C LEU A 210 5.50 -9.71 -24.41
N ALA A 211 6.71 -10.11 -24.01
CA ALA A 211 7.23 -11.46 -24.27
C ALA A 211 6.80 -12.49 -23.22
N SER A 212 6.78 -12.12 -21.93
CA SER A 212 6.55 -13.04 -20.81
C SER A 212 5.36 -12.70 -19.92
N GLY A 213 4.84 -11.48 -20.00
CA GLY A 213 3.81 -10.96 -19.09
C GLY A 213 4.37 -10.53 -17.73
N ASP A 214 5.69 -10.62 -17.53
CA ASP A 214 6.36 -10.27 -16.27
C ASP A 214 6.90 -8.84 -16.32
N TYR A 215 6.77 -8.07 -15.24
CA TYR A 215 7.23 -6.67 -15.18
C TYR A 215 7.67 -6.21 -13.79
N ASP A 216 7.44 -7.00 -12.74
CA ASP A 216 7.71 -6.65 -11.33
C ASP A 216 8.87 -7.45 -10.71
N ASP A 217 9.63 -8.17 -11.52
CA ASP A 217 10.79 -8.95 -11.08
C ASP A 217 12.01 -8.07 -10.76
N ASP A 218 12.05 -6.83 -11.27
CA ASP A 218 13.15 -5.89 -11.09
C ASP A 218 12.64 -4.54 -10.53
N GLN A 219 13.57 -3.63 -10.23
CA GLN A 219 13.27 -2.28 -9.75
C GLN A 219 12.72 -1.36 -10.86
N ASP A 220 13.02 -1.68 -12.12
CA ASP A 220 12.69 -0.82 -13.24
C ASP A 220 11.18 -0.83 -13.55
N SER A 221 10.63 0.35 -13.77
CA SER A 221 9.23 0.50 -14.20
C SER A 221 9.13 0.67 -15.72
N PHE A 222 7.91 0.71 -16.25
CA PHE A 222 7.64 1.03 -17.65
C PHE A 222 8.10 2.42 -18.09
N ILE A 223 8.49 3.29 -17.17
CA ILE A 223 8.91 4.66 -17.45
C ILE A 223 10.35 4.85 -17.02
N GLU A 224 11.21 5.29 -17.96
CA GLU A 224 12.61 5.63 -17.66
C GLU A 224 12.70 6.60 -16.48
N LYS A 225 13.75 6.43 -15.65
CA LYS A 225 14.00 7.25 -14.44
C LYS A 225 12.99 7.09 -13.30
N ILE A 226 11.98 6.23 -13.44
CA ILE A 226 11.07 5.86 -12.36
C ILE A 226 11.30 4.39 -12.02
N LYS A 227 11.52 4.09 -10.75
CA LYS A 227 11.79 2.75 -10.25
C LYS A 227 10.87 2.43 -9.08
N HIS A 228 10.60 1.15 -8.86
CA HIS A 228 10.00 0.69 -7.62
C HIS A 228 11.00 0.78 -6.46
N LEU A 229 10.55 1.28 -5.31
CA LEU A 229 11.28 0.98 -4.07
C LEU A 229 11.07 -0.51 -3.77
N GLN A 230 12.15 -1.24 -3.53
CA GLN A 230 12.07 -2.69 -3.32
C GLN A 230 11.28 -3.06 -2.07
N PRO A 231 10.60 -4.21 -2.05
CA PRO A 231 9.97 -4.75 -0.84
C PRO A 231 10.95 -4.85 0.32
N GLY A 232 10.48 -4.54 1.54
CA GLY A 232 11.29 -4.58 2.75
C GLY A 232 12.47 -3.62 2.74
N SER A 233 12.34 -2.48 2.06
CA SER A 233 13.43 -1.52 1.90
C SER A 233 13.09 -0.14 2.42
N MET A 234 14.13 0.53 2.91
CA MET A 234 14.10 1.94 3.29
C MET A 234 15.17 2.71 2.51
N MET A 235 14.80 3.88 2.00
CA MET A 235 15.70 4.86 1.38
C MET A 235 15.72 6.11 2.24
N GLU A 236 16.89 6.52 2.73
CA GLU A 236 17.06 7.80 3.42
C GLU A 236 17.74 8.82 2.49
N ILE A 237 17.24 10.03 2.48
CA ILE A 237 17.73 11.15 1.70
C ILE A 237 18.16 12.26 2.65
N ASP A 238 19.47 12.60 2.64
CA ASP A 238 20.02 13.72 3.41
C ASP A 238 19.82 15.03 2.62
N LEU A 239 19.00 15.91 3.15
CA LEU A 239 18.64 17.19 2.54
C LEU A 239 19.72 18.28 2.72
N ARG A 240 20.73 18.07 3.58
CA ARG A 240 21.80 19.03 3.83
C ARG A 240 22.90 18.93 2.79
N SER A 241 23.21 17.70 2.40
CA SER A 241 24.29 17.43 1.44
C SER A 241 23.78 17.30 0.01
N GLY A 242 22.47 17.16 -0.20
CA GLY A 242 21.89 16.74 -1.49
C GLY A 242 22.32 15.33 -1.87
N GLN A 243 23.06 14.64 -0.99
CA GLN A 243 23.49 13.28 -1.21
C GLN A 243 22.41 12.31 -0.74
N ARG A 244 22.13 11.33 -1.58
CA ARG A 244 21.45 10.15 -1.13
C ARG A 244 22.37 9.46 -0.12
N ARG A 245 22.04 9.45 1.14
CA ARG A 245 22.54 8.43 2.07
C ARG A 245 21.73 7.16 1.77
N SER A 246 21.73 6.75 0.53
CA SER A 246 20.99 5.56 0.18
C SER A 246 21.94 4.37 0.17
N ALA A 247 22.08 3.77 1.30
CA ALA A 247 21.89 2.35 1.24
C ALA A 247 20.37 2.15 1.17
N ILE A 248 19.85 1.55 0.09
CA ILE A 248 18.55 0.88 0.17
C ILE A 248 18.83 -0.21 1.20
N ALA A 249 18.54 0.10 2.47
CA ALA A 249 18.76 -0.84 3.55
C ALA A 249 17.57 -1.79 3.53
N LYS A 250 17.82 -3.04 3.16
CA LYS A 250 16.83 -4.10 3.32
C LYS A 250 16.75 -4.41 4.81
N TRP A 251 15.67 -3.97 5.44
CA TRP A 251 15.47 -4.15 6.89
C TRP A 251 14.81 -5.49 7.26
N TRP A 252 14.21 -6.17 6.27
CA TRP A 252 13.58 -7.47 6.49
C TRP A 252 14.62 -8.58 6.48
N PRO A 253 14.68 -9.45 7.51
CA PRO A 253 15.66 -10.51 7.60
C PRO A 253 15.41 -11.60 6.54
N SER A 254 16.48 -12.32 6.20
CA SER A 254 16.35 -13.54 5.40
C SER A 254 15.58 -14.60 6.20
N ILE A 255 14.72 -15.34 5.49
CA ILE A 255 13.98 -16.45 6.09
C ILE A 255 14.93 -17.63 6.22
N GLU A 256 15.07 -18.16 7.43
CA GLU A 256 15.81 -19.39 7.68
C GLU A 256 14.84 -20.59 7.73
N THR A 257 15.27 -21.72 7.17
CA THR A 257 14.48 -22.96 7.17
C THR A 257 14.77 -23.73 8.46
N ASP A 258 13.73 -24.11 9.19
CA ASP A 258 13.83 -25.02 10.32
C ASP A 258 13.46 -26.45 9.89
N GLU A 259 14.47 -27.25 9.58
CA GLU A 259 14.31 -28.65 9.15
C GLU A 259 13.89 -29.60 10.30
N SER A 260 13.91 -29.12 11.56
CA SER A 260 13.51 -29.92 12.72
C SER A 260 11.99 -30.01 12.90
N LEU A 261 11.21 -29.17 12.21
CA LEU A 261 9.76 -29.12 12.31
C LEU A 261 9.10 -30.37 11.67
N THR A 262 8.26 -31.03 12.45
CA THR A 262 7.37 -32.05 11.86
C THR A 262 6.22 -31.39 11.10
N LEU A 263 5.66 -32.09 10.10
CA LEU A 263 4.50 -31.59 9.34
C LEU A 263 3.34 -31.19 10.26
N GLN A 264 3.10 -31.93 11.34
CA GLN A 264 2.03 -31.64 12.30
C GLN A 264 2.30 -30.30 13.04
N HIS A 265 3.53 -30.04 13.48
CA HIS A 265 3.88 -28.81 14.15
C HIS A 265 3.84 -27.62 13.17
N ALA A 266 4.37 -27.80 11.97
CA ALA A 266 4.31 -26.79 10.92
C ALA A 266 2.86 -26.41 10.55
N SER A 267 1.98 -27.42 10.38
CA SER A 267 0.57 -27.17 10.06
C SER A 267 -0.18 -26.43 11.16
N ARG A 268 0.11 -26.74 12.45
CA ARG A 268 -0.47 -25.98 13.57
C ARG A 268 0.06 -24.54 13.57
N GLY A 269 1.37 -24.37 13.46
CA GLY A 269 1.99 -23.05 13.43
C GLY A 269 1.42 -22.17 12.31
N VAL A 270 1.28 -22.71 11.09
CA VAL A 270 0.65 -22.00 9.98
C VAL A 270 -0.79 -21.59 10.30
N ARG A 271 -1.60 -22.51 10.87
CA ARG A 271 -2.98 -22.21 11.27
C ARG A 271 -3.03 -21.08 12.30
N ASP A 272 -2.20 -21.16 13.34
CA ASP A 272 -2.20 -20.20 14.44
C ASP A 272 -1.77 -18.80 13.94
N LEU A 273 -0.72 -18.72 13.13
CA LEU A 273 -0.26 -17.48 12.51
C LEU A 273 -1.29 -16.91 11.55
N LEU A 274 -1.93 -17.75 10.73
CA LEU A 274 -2.95 -17.29 9.78
C LEU A 274 -4.20 -16.80 10.53
N SER A 275 -4.62 -17.49 11.60
CA SER A 275 -5.75 -17.05 12.43
C SER A 275 -5.48 -15.71 13.09
N ALA A 276 -4.29 -15.52 13.67
CA ALA A 276 -3.88 -14.25 14.27
C ALA A 276 -3.79 -13.12 13.22
N SER A 277 -3.30 -13.44 12.04
CA SER A 277 -3.25 -12.47 10.93
C SER A 277 -4.65 -12.07 10.48
N VAL A 278 -5.56 -13.02 10.30
CA VAL A 278 -6.96 -12.75 9.92
C VAL A 278 -7.64 -11.89 10.99
N GLU A 279 -7.48 -12.23 12.28
CA GLU A 279 -8.05 -11.44 13.39
C GLU A 279 -7.59 -9.96 13.35
N ARG A 280 -6.30 -9.72 13.14
CA ARG A 280 -5.76 -8.36 13.06
C ARG A 280 -6.26 -7.61 11.83
N ASN A 281 -6.38 -8.29 10.68
CA ASN A 281 -6.87 -7.69 9.44
C ASN A 281 -8.39 -7.43 9.43
N LEU A 282 -9.15 -7.96 10.39
CA LEU A 282 -10.57 -7.65 10.58
C LEU A 282 -10.79 -6.36 11.38
N ARG A 283 -9.76 -5.74 11.92
CA ARG A 283 -9.84 -4.47 12.64
C ARG A 283 -10.17 -3.36 11.67
N SER A 284 -11.39 -2.85 11.71
CA SER A 284 -11.88 -1.82 10.79
C SER A 284 -13.05 -1.05 11.41
N ASP A 285 -13.09 0.27 11.15
CA ASP A 285 -14.21 1.13 11.52
C ASP A 285 -15.28 1.20 10.40
N VAL A 286 -15.07 0.45 9.31
CA VAL A 286 -16.01 0.31 8.19
C VAL A 286 -16.32 -1.16 7.94
N PRO A 287 -17.45 -1.50 7.27
CA PRO A 287 -17.78 -2.89 6.95
C PRO A 287 -16.69 -3.57 6.12
N VAL A 288 -16.39 -4.82 6.48
CA VAL A 288 -15.41 -5.67 5.79
C VAL A 288 -16.13 -6.65 4.87
N GLY A 289 -15.65 -6.75 3.63
CA GLY A 289 -16.10 -7.73 2.65
C GLY A 289 -14.97 -8.71 2.27
N PHE A 290 -15.34 -9.86 1.72
CA PHE A 290 -14.41 -10.91 1.36
C PHE A 290 -14.55 -11.28 -0.11
N ALA A 291 -13.45 -11.27 -0.86
CA ALA A 291 -13.39 -11.90 -2.16
C ALA A 291 -13.35 -13.42 -1.99
N LEU A 292 -14.29 -14.14 -2.57
CA LEU A 292 -14.41 -15.59 -2.48
C LEU A 292 -14.37 -16.21 -3.88
N SER A 293 -13.24 -16.79 -4.24
CA SER A 293 -13.05 -17.48 -5.52
C SER A 293 -13.41 -18.98 -5.48
N GLY A 294 -13.67 -19.53 -4.29
CA GLY A 294 -13.82 -20.97 -4.10
C GLY A 294 -12.49 -21.72 -4.05
N GLY A 295 -11.36 -21.04 -4.21
CA GLY A 295 -10.03 -21.60 -3.97
C GLY A 295 -9.76 -21.83 -2.49
N ILE A 296 -8.75 -22.66 -2.18
CA ILE A 296 -8.40 -23.03 -0.79
C ILE A 296 -8.09 -21.79 0.05
N ASP A 297 -7.32 -20.85 -0.47
CA ASP A 297 -6.85 -19.69 0.29
C ASP A 297 -8.00 -18.75 0.66
N SER A 298 -8.82 -18.33 -0.33
CA SER A 298 -9.96 -17.45 -0.08
C SER A 298 -10.99 -18.10 0.85
N SER A 299 -11.24 -19.40 0.68
CA SER A 299 -12.15 -20.15 1.54
C SER A 299 -11.62 -20.26 2.97
N ALA A 300 -10.32 -20.56 3.14
CA ALA A 300 -9.69 -20.64 4.46
C ALA A 300 -9.77 -19.31 5.21
N ILE A 301 -9.52 -18.19 4.53
CA ILE A 301 -9.59 -16.84 5.14
C ILE A 301 -11.01 -16.56 5.67
N VAL A 302 -12.05 -16.80 4.87
CA VAL A 302 -13.43 -16.51 5.31
C VAL A 302 -13.86 -17.42 6.48
N HIS A 303 -13.50 -18.70 6.44
CA HIS A 303 -13.79 -19.62 7.55
C HIS A 303 -13.03 -19.26 8.82
N LEU A 304 -11.75 -18.89 8.71
CA LEU A 304 -10.97 -18.42 9.85
C LEU A 304 -11.54 -17.12 10.42
N ALA A 305 -12.01 -16.20 9.57
CA ALA A 305 -12.65 -14.95 10.01
C ALA A 305 -13.86 -15.24 10.91
N GLN A 306 -14.71 -16.23 10.55
CA GLN A 306 -15.82 -16.65 11.40
C GLN A 306 -15.38 -17.36 12.69
N GLN A 307 -14.25 -18.08 12.66
CA GLN A 307 -13.71 -18.73 13.86
C GLN A 307 -13.15 -17.71 14.86
N VAL A 308 -12.40 -16.72 14.38
CA VAL A 308 -11.78 -15.70 15.25
C VAL A 308 -12.79 -14.62 15.69
N MET A 309 -13.87 -14.43 14.94
CA MET A 309 -14.96 -13.49 15.25
C MET A 309 -16.31 -14.22 15.26
N PRO A 310 -16.67 -14.90 16.37
CA PRO A 310 -17.95 -15.59 16.48
C PRO A 310 -19.13 -14.63 16.28
N GLY A 311 -20.05 -15.00 15.38
CA GLY A 311 -21.20 -14.15 15.00
C GLY A 311 -20.94 -13.24 13.79
N LEU A 312 -19.76 -13.30 13.20
CA LEU A 312 -19.50 -12.63 11.93
C LEU A 312 -20.40 -13.24 10.84
N GLU A 313 -21.24 -12.41 10.22
CA GLU A 313 -21.96 -12.73 9.00
C GLU A 313 -21.16 -12.18 7.79
N PRO A 314 -20.34 -13.02 7.11
CA PRO A 314 -19.46 -12.53 6.08
C PRO A 314 -20.23 -12.07 4.86
N ARG A 315 -19.88 -10.88 4.36
CA ARG A 315 -20.31 -10.41 3.05
C ARG A 315 -19.28 -10.83 2.01
N THR A 316 -19.63 -11.79 1.16
CA THR A 316 -18.73 -12.39 0.19
C THR A 316 -19.05 -11.93 -1.23
N PHE A 317 -18.01 -11.74 -2.05
CA PHE A 317 -18.09 -11.33 -3.45
C PHE A 317 -17.35 -12.34 -4.30
N SER A 318 -17.97 -12.77 -5.39
CA SER A 318 -17.37 -13.76 -6.29
C SER A 318 -17.53 -13.34 -7.73
N PHE A 319 -16.42 -13.33 -8.47
CA PHE A 319 -16.48 -13.25 -9.91
C PHE A 319 -16.96 -14.59 -10.45
N VAL A 320 -17.97 -14.56 -11.32
CA VAL A 320 -18.52 -15.74 -11.97
C VAL A 320 -18.56 -15.54 -13.48
N SER A 321 -18.32 -16.63 -14.21
CA SER A 321 -18.33 -16.63 -15.68
C SER A 321 -19.11 -17.84 -16.19
N PRO A 322 -20.46 -17.86 -16.06
CA PRO A 322 -21.28 -19.01 -16.37
C PRO A 322 -21.06 -19.51 -17.80
N GLY A 323 -20.83 -20.81 -17.93
CA GLY A 323 -20.57 -21.45 -19.24
C GLY A 323 -19.13 -21.35 -19.74
N SER A 324 -18.26 -20.68 -19.02
CA SER A 324 -16.82 -20.65 -19.31
C SER A 324 -16.09 -21.86 -18.69
N ALA A 325 -15.00 -22.30 -19.33
CA ALA A 325 -14.12 -23.34 -18.79
C ALA A 325 -13.38 -22.92 -17.51
N VAL A 326 -13.34 -21.62 -17.22
CA VAL A 326 -12.71 -21.05 -16.02
C VAL A 326 -13.74 -20.58 -14.98
N ASP A 327 -15.02 -21.05 -15.10
CA ASP A 327 -16.05 -20.70 -14.12
C ASP A 327 -15.85 -21.47 -12.82
N GLU A 328 -15.60 -20.74 -11.74
CA GLU A 328 -15.36 -21.27 -10.39
C GLU A 328 -16.63 -21.30 -9.51
N SER A 329 -17.80 -20.94 -10.06
CA SER A 329 -19.08 -20.85 -9.32
C SER A 329 -19.40 -22.10 -8.50
N ARG A 330 -19.09 -23.30 -9.02
CA ARG A 330 -19.25 -24.58 -8.31
C ARG A 330 -18.46 -24.61 -7.01
N TRP A 331 -17.22 -24.17 -7.03
CA TRP A 331 -16.36 -24.20 -5.85
C TRP A 331 -16.74 -23.13 -4.84
N VAL A 332 -17.19 -21.99 -5.31
CA VAL A 332 -17.80 -20.96 -4.46
C VAL A 332 -19.01 -21.49 -3.72
N GLN A 333 -19.90 -22.23 -4.41
CA GLN A 333 -21.06 -22.85 -3.78
C GLN A 333 -20.65 -23.83 -2.67
N VAL A 334 -19.69 -24.71 -2.92
CA VAL A 334 -19.17 -25.65 -1.92
C VAL A 334 -18.57 -24.91 -0.72
N ALA A 335 -17.76 -23.87 -0.97
CA ALA A 335 -17.16 -23.07 0.08
C ALA A 335 -18.22 -22.40 0.97
N ARG A 336 -19.38 -22.03 0.38
CA ARG A 336 -20.49 -21.37 1.07
C ARG A 336 -21.44 -22.27 1.85
N GLU A 337 -21.42 -23.58 1.60
CA GLU A 337 -22.36 -24.53 2.26
C GLU A 337 -22.41 -24.38 3.78
N ASN A 338 -21.30 -23.97 4.41
CA ASN A 338 -21.17 -23.77 5.85
C ASN A 338 -20.92 -22.32 6.26
N LEU A 339 -21.00 -21.37 5.31
CA LEU A 339 -20.87 -19.95 5.56
C LEU A 339 -22.27 -19.32 5.64
N GLY A 340 -22.57 -18.62 6.72
CA GLY A 340 -23.71 -17.69 6.77
C GLY A 340 -23.42 -16.43 5.94
N GLY A 341 -24.23 -15.37 6.18
CA GLY A 341 -24.04 -14.06 5.59
C GLY A 341 -24.55 -13.92 4.15
N SER A 342 -24.09 -12.87 3.45
CA SER A 342 -24.53 -12.55 2.11
C SER A 342 -23.49 -12.92 1.04
N TRP A 343 -23.98 -13.17 -0.16
CA TRP A 343 -23.16 -13.45 -1.32
C TRP A 343 -23.59 -12.61 -2.52
N GLU A 344 -22.67 -11.88 -3.07
CA GLU A 344 -22.86 -11.12 -4.30
C GLU A 344 -22.03 -11.73 -5.43
N GLN A 345 -22.68 -11.95 -6.57
CA GLN A 345 -22.02 -12.46 -7.77
C GLN A 345 -21.74 -11.30 -8.72
N VAL A 346 -20.51 -11.21 -9.18
CA VAL A 346 -20.07 -10.25 -10.20
C VAL A 346 -19.88 -11.02 -11.51
N ALA A 347 -20.77 -10.79 -12.47
CA ALA A 347 -20.79 -11.48 -13.76
C ALA A 347 -20.78 -10.47 -14.93
N PRO A 348 -19.66 -9.72 -15.14
CA PRO A 348 -19.62 -8.72 -16.19
C PRO A 348 -19.68 -9.36 -17.59
N GLN A 349 -20.29 -8.65 -18.51
CA GLN A 349 -20.30 -9.01 -19.92
C GLN A 349 -19.05 -8.46 -20.61
N SER A 350 -18.68 -9.04 -21.76
CA SER A 350 -17.53 -8.53 -22.54
C SER A 350 -17.71 -7.08 -23.03
N THR A 351 -18.95 -6.63 -23.19
CA THR A 351 -19.27 -5.22 -23.49
C THR A 351 -18.92 -4.28 -22.36
N ASP A 352 -19.13 -4.71 -21.10
CA ASP A 352 -18.83 -3.90 -19.92
C ASP A 352 -17.34 -3.62 -19.81
N LEU A 353 -16.48 -4.60 -20.19
CA LEU A 353 -15.02 -4.40 -20.21
C LEU A 353 -14.62 -3.27 -21.16
N ILE A 354 -15.29 -3.15 -22.32
CA ILE A 354 -14.96 -2.09 -23.29
C ILE A 354 -15.33 -0.73 -22.70
N GLU A 355 -16.47 -0.64 -22.04
CA GLU A 355 -16.95 0.60 -21.41
C GLU A 355 -16.06 1.02 -20.23
N ASP A 356 -15.62 0.06 -19.43
CA ASP A 356 -14.80 0.31 -18.23
C ASP A 356 -13.29 0.43 -18.51
N LEU A 357 -12.82 0.09 -19.72
CA LEU A 357 -11.39 -0.10 -20.00
C LEU A 357 -10.53 1.10 -19.64
N ASP A 358 -11.00 2.31 -19.91
CA ASP A 358 -10.26 3.54 -19.58
C ASP A 358 -10.16 3.75 -18.07
N ASP A 359 -11.22 3.46 -17.31
CA ASP A 359 -11.22 3.59 -15.86
C ASP A 359 -10.35 2.51 -15.21
N VAL A 360 -10.45 1.25 -15.69
CA VAL A 360 -9.57 0.15 -15.22
C VAL A 360 -8.10 0.50 -15.45
N ARG A 361 -7.76 1.02 -16.63
CA ARG A 361 -6.40 1.45 -16.98
C ARG A 361 -5.91 2.57 -16.07
N LEU A 362 -6.77 3.54 -15.76
CA LEU A 362 -6.44 4.65 -14.85
C LEU A 362 -6.26 4.16 -13.41
N CYS A 363 -7.11 3.25 -12.95
CA CYS A 363 -7.03 2.69 -11.60
C CYS A 363 -5.79 1.78 -11.42
N GLN A 364 -5.45 0.97 -12.43
CA GLN A 364 -4.31 0.07 -12.38
C GLN A 364 -2.98 0.82 -12.50
N GLY A 365 -2.93 1.86 -13.33
CA GLY A 365 -1.76 2.72 -13.52
C GLY A 365 -0.61 2.11 -14.31
N GLU A 366 -0.58 0.79 -14.49
CA GLU A 366 0.40 0.03 -15.26
C GLU A 366 -0.29 -0.98 -16.19
N PRO A 367 0.39 -1.47 -17.25
CA PRO A 367 -0.16 -2.52 -18.09
C PRO A 367 -0.52 -3.78 -17.31
N PHE A 368 -1.58 -4.47 -17.69
CA PHE A 368 -2.01 -5.72 -17.09
C PHE A 368 -2.40 -6.75 -18.16
N SER A 369 -2.13 -8.03 -17.90
CA SER A 369 -2.35 -9.13 -18.84
C SER A 369 -3.46 -10.09 -18.40
N SER A 370 -4.09 -9.84 -17.24
CA SER A 370 -5.08 -10.75 -16.67
C SER A 370 -6.44 -10.08 -16.49
N THR A 371 -7.51 -10.81 -16.87
CA THR A 371 -8.89 -10.41 -16.59
C THR A 371 -9.26 -10.43 -15.11
N SER A 372 -8.42 -11.03 -14.24
CA SER A 372 -8.63 -10.99 -12.78
C SER A 372 -8.56 -9.56 -12.22
N ILE A 373 -7.79 -8.67 -12.85
CA ILE A 373 -7.77 -7.24 -12.50
C ILE A 373 -9.12 -6.58 -12.77
N TYR A 374 -9.74 -6.92 -13.92
CA TYR A 374 -11.08 -6.44 -14.23
C TYR A 374 -12.14 -7.01 -13.28
N ALA A 375 -12.01 -8.28 -12.92
CA ALA A 375 -12.89 -8.90 -11.93
C ALA A 375 -12.82 -8.22 -10.56
N GLN A 376 -11.64 -7.73 -10.16
CA GLN A 376 -11.46 -6.96 -8.94
C GLN A 376 -11.99 -5.52 -9.04
N TYR A 377 -11.96 -4.95 -10.23
CA TYR A 377 -12.47 -3.60 -10.47
C TYR A 377 -14.01 -3.57 -10.36
N ARG A 378 -14.72 -4.58 -10.86
CA ARG A 378 -16.18 -4.71 -10.82
C ARG A 378 -16.68 -5.18 -9.47
#